data_9de6a1d26031d3d68f1948da69ae0f40
#
_entry.id   9de6a1d26031d3d68f1948da69ae0f40
#
_cell.length_a   1.000
_cell.length_b   1.000
_cell.length_c   1.000
_cell.angle_alpha   90.00
_cell.angle_beta   90.00
_cell.angle_gamma   90.00
#
_symmetry.space_group_name_H-M   'P 1'
#
loop_
_entity.id
_entity.type
_entity.pdbx_description
1 polymer ?
#
loop_
_entity_poly.entity_id
_entity_poly.type
_entity_poly.pdbx_seq_one_letter_code
_entity_poly.pdbx_strand_id
1 'polypeptide(L)'
;MIEVRNLTKSYNVLEKPAVKDVSLCARAGEITILLGPNGAGKSTTIKSIANLLNYEGEILICGYPNNTIEAKKCFSYVPEIPMLYDVLTVDETIEFIGRAYRVKHYKEIADRYLEAFKMTENRKKLAKELSKGMRQKLSMILAFMIEPKGYNV
;
A
#
# COMPACT_ATOMS: atom_id res chain seq x y z
N MET A 1 -12.85 3.04 5.01
CA MET A 1 -12.62 3.37 6.43
C MET A 1 -11.62 2.38 7.01
N ILE A 2 -10.64 2.86 7.78
CA ILE A 2 -9.68 2.05 8.53
C ILE A 2 -9.85 2.38 10.00
N GLU A 3 -10.06 1.37 10.83
CA GLU A 3 -10.17 1.51 12.28
C GLU A 3 -9.06 0.72 12.95
N VAL A 4 -8.36 1.35 13.86
CA VAL A 4 -7.31 0.75 14.70
C VAL A 4 -7.72 0.91 16.15
N ARG A 5 -7.72 -0.18 16.91
CA ARG A 5 -8.12 -0.22 18.32
C ARG A 5 -7.05 -0.89 19.17
N ASN A 6 -6.53 -0.13 20.12
CA ASN A 6 -5.54 -0.58 21.12
C ASN A 6 -4.31 -1.27 20.51
N LEU A 7 -3.85 -0.76 19.36
CA LEU A 7 -2.68 -1.32 18.67
C LEU A 7 -1.44 -1.22 19.54
N THR A 8 -0.86 -2.38 19.85
CA THR A 8 0.42 -2.48 20.54
C THR A 8 1.36 -3.38 19.74
N LYS A 9 2.60 -2.93 19.52
CA LYS A 9 3.63 -3.68 18.81
C LYS A 9 4.98 -3.53 19.48
N SER A 10 5.53 -4.67 19.92
CA SER A 10 6.94 -4.82 20.33
C SER A 10 7.68 -5.66 19.29
N TYR A 11 8.94 -5.32 19.02
CA TYR A 11 9.83 -6.15 18.18
C TYR A 11 10.54 -7.21 19.02
N ASN A 12 10.86 -6.88 20.27
CA ASN A 12 11.41 -7.80 21.27
C ASN A 12 10.58 -7.73 22.54
N VAL A 13 10.43 -8.85 23.22
CA VAL A 13 9.65 -8.97 24.48
C VAL A 13 10.25 -8.13 25.62
N LEU A 14 11.58 -7.93 25.60
CA LEU A 14 12.33 -7.21 26.65
C LEU A 14 12.46 -5.70 26.38
N GLU A 15 12.01 -5.21 25.22
CA GLU A 15 12.14 -3.80 24.83
C GLU A 15 10.80 -3.06 24.98
N LYS A 16 10.89 -1.73 25.09
CA LYS A 16 9.70 -0.88 25.04
C LYS A 16 8.96 -1.09 23.74
N PRO A 17 7.63 -1.16 23.76
CA PRO A 17 6.84 -1.24 22.53
C PRO A 17 7.16 -0.10 21.55
N ALA A 18 7.31 -0.41 20.28
CA ALA A 18 7.47 0.57 19.23
C ALA A 18 6.15 1.36 18.98
N VAL A 19 5.01 0.72 19.30
CA VAL A 19 3.67 1.32 19.33
C VAL A 19 2.98 0.75 20.55
N LYS A 20 2.32 1.59 21.36
CA LYS A 20 1.63 1.17 22.59
C LYS A 20 0.25 1.81 22.66
N ASP A 21 -0.77 0.96 22.67
CA ASP A 21 -2.19 1.30 22.89
C ASP A 21 -2.69 2.44 21.98
N VAL A 22 -2.34 2.38 20.70
CA VAL A 22 -2.74 3.39 19.71
C VAL A 22 -4.08 3.04 19.12
N SER A 23 -5.02 3.99 19.18
CA SER A 23 -6.32 3.90 18.53
C SER A 23 -6.50 5.09 17.59
N LEU A 24 -6.94 4.84 16.36
CA LEU A 24 -7.19 5.86 15.35
C LEU A 24 -8.26 5.38 14.35
N CYS A 25 -8.86 6.35 13.67
CA CYS A 25 -9.81 6.07 12.60
C CYS A 25 -9.46 6.95 11.38
N ALA A 26 -9.31 6.31 10.21
CA ALA A 26 -9.21 6.98 8.92
C ALA A 26 -10.54 6.75 8.16
N ARG A 27 -11.31 7.83 7.97
CA ARG A 27 -12.64 7.76 7.36
C ARG A 27 -12.55 7.67 5.84
N ALA A 28 -13.57 7.11 5.23
CA ALA A 28 -13.69 7.09 3.78
C ALA A 28 -13.89 8.53 3.25
N GLY A 29 -13.28 8.83 2.09
CA GLY A 29 -13.37 10.15 1.46
C GLY A 29 -12.47 11.24 2.09
N GLU A 30 -11.70 10.91 3.13
CA GLU A 30 -10.80 11.84 3.81
C GLU A 30 -9.33 11.46 3.61
N ILE A 31 -8.44 12.45 3.61
CA ILE A 31 -7.00 12.24 3.68
C ILE A 31 -6.58 12.30 5.14
N THR A 32 -6.18 11.16 5.70
CA THR A 32 -5.66 11.06 7.05
C THR A 32 -4.13 11.11 7.03
N ILE A 33 -3.52 12.01 7.79
CA ILE A 33 -2.07 12.17 7.89
C ILE A 33 -1.59 11.71 9.27
N LEU A 34 -0.64 10.78 9.30
CA LEU A 34 0.01 10.33 10.53
C LEU A 34 1.34 11.08 10.70
N LEU A 35 1.38 12.03 11.65
CA LEU A 35 2.54 12.88 11.93
C LEU A 35 3.25 12.45 13.22
N GLY A 36 4.53 12.75 13.31
CA GLY A 36 5.35 12.52 14.49
C GLY A 36 6.84 12.45 14.15
N PRO A 37 7.72 12.53 15.15
CA PRO A 37 9.18 12.44 14.98
C PRO A 37 9.61 11.06 14.46
N ASN A 38 10.89 10.95 14.08
CA ASN A 38 11.48 9.65 13.78
C ASN A 38 11.46 8.75 15.02
N GLY A 39 11.13 7.49 14.84
CA GLY A 39 10.97 6.55 15.96
C GLY A 39 9.59 6.58 16.66
N ALA A 40 8.68 7.49 16.30
CA ALA A 40 7.33 7.57 16.91
C ALA A 40 6.38 6.41 16.55
N GLY A 41 6.83 5.38 15.85
CA GLY A 41 6.01 4.22 15.51
C GLY A 41 5.16 4.35 14.24
N LYS A 42 5.28 5.47 13.47
CA LYS A 42 4.47 5.70 12.25
C LYS A 42 4.52 4.54 11.25
N SER A 43 5.74 4.15 10.85
CA SER A 43 5.93 3.05 9.90
C SER A 43 5.49 1.72 10.47
N THR A 44 5.65 1.50 11.78
CA THR A 44 5.16 0.31 12.47
C THR A 44 3.65 0.25 12.44
N THR A 45 2.97 1.36 12.73
CA THR A 45 1.50 1.46 12.65
C THR A 45 0.99 1.16 11.24
N ILE A 46 1.57 1.81 10.20
CA ILE A 46 1.17 1.59 8.80
C ILE A 46 1.41 0.13 8.37
N LYS A 47 2.56 -0.46 8.73
CA LYS A 47 2.86 -1.86 8.42
C LYS A 47 1.94 -2.83 9.17
N SER A 48 1.50 -2.50 10.40
CA SER A 48 0.50 -3.29 11.13
C SER A 48 -0.88 -3.19 10.45
N ILE A 49 -1.28 -2.00 10.00
CA ILE A 49 -2.51 -1.82 9.21
C ILE A 49 -2.48 -2.68 7.94
N ALA A 50 -1.35 -2.69 7.22
CA ALA A 50 -1.15 -3.51 6.03
C ALA A 50 -0.99 -5.01 6.32
N ASN A 51 -1.10 -5.45 7.57
CA ASN A 51 -0.90 -6.82 8.03
C ASN A 51 0.47 -7.41 7.64
N LEU A 52 1.50 -6.58 7.68
CA LEU A 52 2.91 -6.98 7.45
C LEU A 52 3.66 -7.29 8.74
N LEU A 53 3.06 -7.00 9.88
CA LEU A 53 3.63 -7.22 11.22
C LEU A 53 2.58 -7.88 12.12
N ASN A 54 3.02 -8.79 12.98
CA ASN A 54 2.19 -9.27 14.09
C ASN A 54 2.07 -8.17 15.15
N TYR A 55 0.89 -8.00 15.71
CA TYR A 55 0.58 -6.97 16.70
C TYR A 55 -0.50 -7.47 17.65
N GLU A 56 -0.71 -6.75 18.74
CA GLU A 56 -1.85 -6.88 19.65
C GLU A 56 -2.85 -5.77 19.39
N GLY A 57 -4.14 -6.04 19.65
CA GLY A 57 -5.24 -5.13 19.37
C GLY A 57 -6.06 -5.55 18.15
N GLU A 58 -6.89 -4.65 17.63
CA GLU A 58 -7.78 -4.91 16.50
C GLU A 58 -7.56 -3.87 15.39
N ILE A 59 -7.51 -4.34 14.15
CA ILE A 59 -7.46 -3.47 12.97
C ILE A 59 -8.54 -3.94 11.98
N LEU A 60 -9.46 -3.02 11.65
CA LEU A 60 -10.50 -3.25 10.67
C LEU A 60 -10.31 -2.36 9.45
N ILE A 61 -10.45 -2.94 8.26
CA ILE A 61 -10.47 -2.23 6.98
C ILE A 61 -11.80 -2.50 6.31
N CYS A 62 -12.57 -1.45 6.05
CA CYS A 62 -13.94 -1.54 5.55
C CYS A 62 -14.84 -2.47 6.40
N GLY A 63 -14.60 -2.53 7.71
CA GLY A 63 -15.35 -3.40 8.65
C GLY A 63 -14.84 -4.84 8.73
N TYR A 64 -13.83 -5.22 7.95
CA TYR A 64 -13.24 -6.56 7.97
C TYR A 64 -11.90 -6.57 8.70
N PRO A 65 -11.57 -7.61 9.48
CA PRO A 65 -10.24 -7.77 10.07
C PRO A 65 -9.16 -7.72 8.99
N ASN A 66 -8.08 -6.96 9.22
CA ASN A 66 -7.07 -6.65 8.20
C ASN A 66 -6.29 -7.85 7.64
N ASN A 67 -6.36 -9.00 8.32
CA ASN A 67 -5.76 -10.27 7.88
C ASN A 67 -6.66 -11.05 6.90
N THR A 68 -7.89 -10.61 6.64
CA THR A 68 -8.84 -11.30 5.76
C THR A 68 -8.65 -10.90 4.29
N ILE A 69 -9.16 -11.75 3.39
CA ILE A 69 -9.15 -11.48 1.93
C ILE A 69 -10.06 -10.29 1.60
N GLU A 70 -11.18 -10.17 2.31
CA GLU A 70 -12.15 -9.07 2.17
C GLU A 70 -11.48 -7.73 2.45
N ALA A 71 -10.77 -7.62 3.56
CA ALA A 71 -9.98 -6.43 3.89
C ALA A 71 -8.93 -6.12 2.82
N LYS A 72 -8.17 -7.13 2.37
CA LYS A 72 -7.12 -6.97 1.33
C LYS A 72 -7.65 -6.47 -0.01
N LYS A 73 -8.92 -6.73 -0.33
CA LYS A 73 -9.59 -6.17 -1.51
C LYS A 73 -10.01 -4.71 -1.36
N CYS A 74 -9.96 -4.17 -0.15
CA CYS A 74 -10.42 -2.81 0.16
C CYS A 74 -9.31 -1.78 0.25
N PHE A 75 -8.04 -2.18 0.19
CA PHE A 75 -6.93 -1.23 0.28
C PHE A 75 -5.74 -1.65 -0.60
N SER A 76 -4.89 -0.69 -0.90
CA SER A 76 -3.57 -0.91 -1.48
C SER A 76 -2.51 -0.27 -0.58
N TYR A 77 -1.35 -0.90 -0.50
CA TYR A 77 -0.21 -0.41 0.26
C TYR A 77 0.94 -0.04 -0.68
N VAL A 78 1.40 1.20 -0.59
CA VAL A 78 2.58 1.68 -1.31
C VAL A 78 3.73 1.80 -0.32
N PRO A 79 4.76 0.93 -0.39
CA PRO A 79 5.90 1.00 0.53
C PRO A 79 6.81 2.17 0.19
N GLU A 80 7.59 2.62 1.18
CA GLU A 80 8.62 3.64 1.02
C GLU A 80 9.70 3.21 0.00
N ILE A 81 10.06 1.92 0.02
CA ILE A 81 10.97 1.31 -0.95
C ILE A 81 10.16 0.34 -1.80
N PRO A 82 9.88 0.68 -3.08
CA PRO A 82 9.13 -0.18 -3.97
C PRO A 82 9.81 -1.52 -4.22
N MET A 83 9.11 -2.61 -3.98
CA MET A 83 9.57 -3.96 -4.29
C MET A 83 9.05 -4.34 -5.69
N LEU A 84 9.82 -4.03 -6.71
CA LEU A 84 9.53 -4.37 -8.11
C LEU A 84 10.46 -5.50 -8.57
N TYR A 85 9.99 -6.30 -9.51
CA TYR A 85 10.84 -7.31 -10.16
C TYR A 85 11.79 -6.64 -11.15
N ASP A 86 13.06 -6.59 -10.81
CA ASP A 86 14.09 -5.86 -11.55
C ASP A 86 14.23 -6.27 -13.02
N VAL A 87 13.85 -7.51 -13.34
CA VAL A 87 13.95 -8.11 -14.69
C VAL A 87 12.71 -7.87 -15.56
N LEU A 88 11.64 -7.31 -15.01
CA LEU A 88 10.44 -6.97 -15.76
C LEU A 88 10.49 -5.52 -16.22
N THR A 89 9.98 -5.27 -17.41
CA THR A 89 9.70 -3.92 -17.89
C THR A 89 8.51 -3.32 -17.14
N VAL A 90 8.29 -2.01 -17.30
CA VAL A 90 7.10 -1.33 -16.76
C VAL A 90 5.81 -1.99 -17.26
N ASP A 91 5.70 -2.25 -18.58
CA ASP A 91 4.52 -2.90 -19.17
C ASP A 91 4.33 -4.33 -18.66
N GLU A 92 5.39 -5.12 -18.56
CA GLU A 92 5.34 -6.48 -18.00
C GLU A 92 4.96 -6.49 -16.52
N THR A 93 5.44 -5.51 -15.76
CA THR A 93 5.06 -5.36 -14.34
C THR A 93 3.57 -5.03 -14.21
N ILE A 94 3.05 -4.14 -15.05
CA ILE A 94 1.63 -3.80 -15.10
C ILE A 94 0.80 -5.03 -15.49
N GLU A 95 1.21 -5.76 -16.51
CA GLU A 95 0.53 -6.99 -16.95
C GLU A 95 0.53 -8.04 -15.85
N PHE A 96 1.69 -8.27 -15.20
CA PHE A 96 1.83 -9.23 -14.12
C PHE A 96 0.85 -8.94 -12.98
N ILE A 97 0.84 -7.70 -12.49
CA ILE A 97 -0.05 -7.28 -11.41
C ILE A 97 -1.52 -7.27 -11.85
N GLY A 98 -1.82 -6.74 -13.06
CA GLY A 98 -3.18 -6.72 -13.58
C GLY A 98 -3.81 -8.12 -13.67
N ARG A 99 -3.02 -9.11 -14.13
CA ARG A 99 -3.45 -10.52 -14.20
C ARG A 99 -3.54 -11.16 -12.82
N ALA A 100 -2.55 -10.94 -11.93
CA ALA A 100 -2.52 -11.50 -10.59
C ALA A 100 -3.74 -11.06 -9.76
N TYR A 101 -4.12 -9.80 -9.86
CA TYR A 101 -5.29 -9.25 -9.16
C TYR A 101 -6.59 -9.35 -9.95
N ARG A 102 -6.55 -9.94 -11.17
CA ARG A 102 -7.71 -10.10 -12.08
C ARG A 102 -8.42 -8.77 -12.35
N VAL A 103 -7.64 -7.71 -12.53
CA VAL A 103 -8.17 -6.38 -12.84
C VAL A 103 -8.69 -6.37 -14.27
N LYS A 104 -9.99 -6.08 -14.43
CA LYS A 104 -10.59 -5.91 -15.76
C LYS A 104 -10.07 -4.60 -16.37
N HIS A 105 -9.79 -4.63 -17.68
CA HIS A 105 -9.32 -3.43 -18.40
C HIS A 105 -8.07 -2.75 -17.80
N TYR A 106 -7.18 -3.56 -17.16
CA TYR A 106 -6.00 -3.03 -16.48
C TYR A 106 -5.11 -2.20 -17.42
N LYS A 107 -5.09 -2.48 -18.72
CA LYS A 107 -4.28 -1.74 -19.70
C LYS A 107 -4.76 -0.30 -19.82
N GLU A 108 -6.05 -0.09 -20.05
CA GLU A 108 -6.64 1.23 -20.18
C GLU A 108 -6.53 2.04 -18.88
N ILE A 109 -6.66 1.35 -17.72
CA ILE A 109 -6.49 1.98 -16.41
C ILE A 109 -5.03 2.40 -16.23
N ALA A 110 -4.08 1.51 -16.52
CA ALA A 110 -2.65 1.79 -16.41
C ALA A 110 -2.22 2.91 -17.37
N ASP A 111 -2.76 2.97 -18.60
CA ASP A 111 -2.45 4.01 -19.58
C ASP A 111 -2.78 5.40 -19.04
N ARG A 112 -3.95 5.58 -18.43
CA ARG A 112 -4.33 6.84 -17.78
C ARG A 112 -3.36 7.25 -16.67
N TYR A 113 -2.95 6.30 -15.82
CA TYR A 113 -2.01 6.61 -14.76
C TYR A 113 -0.59 6.82 -15.26
N LEU A 114 -0.13 6.08 -16.28
CA LEU A 114 1.17 6.31 -16.90
C LEU A 114 1.27 7.73 -17.50
N GLU A 115 0.21 8.21 -18.12
CA GLU A 115 0.15 9.57 -18.61
C GLU A 115 0.15 10.60 -17.47
N ALA A 116 -0.71 10.43 -16.46
CA ALA A 116 -0.79 11.32 -15.30
C ALA A 116 0.54 11.44 -14.52
N PHE A 117 1.26 10.33 -14.40
CA PHE A 117 2.57 10.29 -13.72
C PHE A 117 3.76 10.61 -14.65
N LYS A 118 3.51 10.92 -15.96
CA LYS A 118 4.55 11.17 -16.98
C LYS A 118 5.54 10.00 -17.10
N MET A 119 5.01 8.78 -17.21
CA MET A 119 5.77 7.54 -17.30
C MET A 119 5.60 6.82 -18.65
N THR A 120 4.81 7.34 -19.58
CA THR A 120 4.45 6.71 -20.85
C THR A 120 5.67 6.29 -21.68
N GLU A 121 6.71 7.14 -21.74
CA GLU A 121 7.93 6.85 -22.50
C GLU A 121 8.81 5.78 -21.85
N ASN A 122 8.53 5.39 -20.61
CA ASN A 122 9.34 4.46 -19.84
C ASN A 122 8.82 3.02 -19.89
N ARG A 123 7.76 2.75 -20.65
CA ARG A 123 7.06 1.45 -20.69
C ARG A 123 7.95 0.25 -20.94
N LYS A 124 8.96 0.41 -21.82
CA LYS A 124 9.89 -0.65 -22.22
C LYS A 124 11.15 -0.74 -21.36
N LYS A 125 11.34 0.20 -20.41
CA LYS A 125 12.48 0.14 -19.48
C LYS A 125 12.25 -0.96 -18.45
N LEU A 126 13.33 -1.66 -18.13
CA LEU A 126 13.33 -2.59 -16.99
C LEU A 126 13.18 -1.84 -15.67
N ALA A 127 12.56 -2.46 -14.68
CA ALA A 127 12.37 -1.84 -13.37
C ALA A 127 13.70 -1.43 -12.72
N LYS A 128 14.80 -2.18 -12.94
CA LYS A 128 16.14 -1.83 -12.46
C LYS A 128 16.73 -0.56 -13.10
N GLU A 129 16.25 -0.17 -14.28
CA GLU A 129 16.72 1.02 -15.00
C GLU A 129 15.98 2.30 -14.57
N LEU A 130 14.94 2.15 -13.78
CA LEU A 130 14.16 3.27 -13.27
C LEU A 130 14.87 3.94 -12.10
N SER A 131 14.87 5.27 -12.08
CA SER A 131 15.29 6.03 -10.90
C SER A 131 14.41 5.71 -9.69
N LYS A 132 14.87 6.02 -8.47
CA LYS A 132 14.09 5.84 -7.23
C LYS A 132 12.70 6.47 -7.34
N GLY A 133 12.61 7.70 -7.84
CA GLY A 133 11.33 8.40 -8.03
C GLY A 133 10.43 7.73 -9.07
N MET A 134 11.00 7.19 -10.16
CA MET A 134 10.22 6.46 -11.16
C MET A 134 9.73 5.11 -10.63
N ARG A 135 10.53 4.39 -9.85
CA ARG A 135 10.10 3.17 -9.15
C ARG A 135 8.93 3.47 -8.20
N GLN A 136 9.00 4.60 -7.48
CA GLN A 136 7.91 5.03 -6.61
C GLN A 136 6.63 5.36 -7.40
N LYS A 137 6.74 6.08 -8.52
CA LYS A 137 5.63 6.34 -9.42
C LYS A 137 4.99 5.04 -9.94
N LEU A 138 5.80 4.09 -10.39
CA LEU A 138 5.29 2.80 -10.86
C LEU A 138 4.55 2.05 -9.73
N SER A 139 5.10 2.03 -8.51
CA SER A 139 4.43 1.44 -7.35
C SER A 139 3.06 2.07 -7.07
N MET A 140 2.96 3.41 -7.19
CA MET A 140 1.67 4.11 -7.07
C MET A 140 0.70 3.74 -8.20
N ILE A 141 1.18 3.69 -9.45
CA ILE A 141 0.36 3.29 -10.61
C ILE A 141 -0.24 1.91 -10.38
N LEU A 142 0.58 0.95 -9.94
CA LEU A 142 0.12 -0.41 -9.64
C LEU A 142 -0.94 -0.43 -8.53
N ALA A 143 -0.72 0.36 -7.46
CA ALA A 143 -1.65 0.46 -6.34
C ALA A 143 -3.01 1.04 -6.76
N PHE A 144 -3.02 2.10 -7.59
CA PHE A 144 -4.24 2.70 -8.10
C PHE A 144 -4.95 1.82 -9.15
N MET A 145 -4.19 1.10 -9.97
CA MET A 145 -4.74 0.19 -10.98
C MET A 145 -5.57 -0.94 -10.36
N ILE A 146 -5.21 -1.41 -9.17
CA ILE A 146 -5.95 -2.47 -8.47
C ILE A 146 -7.37 -2.02 -8.10
N GLU A 147 -7.64 -0.71 -8.05
CA GLU A 147 -8.94 -0.11 -7.70
C GLU A 147 -9.55 -0.78 -6.47
N PRO A 148 -8.96 -0.65 -5.28
CA PRO A 148 -9.49 -1.27 -4.09
C PRO A 148 -10.94 -0.79 -3.87
N LYS A 149 -11.87 -1.71 -3.65
CA LYS A 149 -13.33 -1.47 -3.56
C LYS A 149 -13.76 -0.44 -2.50
N GLY A 150 -12.84 0.08 -1.72
CA GLY A 150 -13.07 1.16 -0.76
C GLY A 150 -13.19 2.57 -1.36
N TYR A 151 -12.97 2.73 -2.67
CA TYR A 151 -13.03 4.02 -3.39
C TYR A 151 -14.29 4.21 -4.23
N ASN A 152 -15.25 3.31 -4.20
CA ASN A 152 -16.54 3.58 -4.81
C ASN A 152 -17.29 4.58 -3.91
N VAL A 153 -17.16 5.85 -4.29
CA VAL A 153 -18.07 6.92 -3.92
C VAL A 153 -19.21 6.93 -4.90
#